data_12845721a3b53c1d5ded24ead9253647
#
_entry.id   12845721a3b53c1d5ded24ead9253647
#
_cell.length_a   1.000
_cell.length_b   1.000
_cell.length_c   1.000
_cell.angle_alpha   90.00
_cell.angle_beta   90.00
_cell.angle_gamma   90.00
#
_symmetry.space_group_name_H-M   'P 1'
#
loop_
_entity.id
_entity.type
_entity.pdbx_description
1 polymer ?
#
loop_
_entity_poly.entity_id
_entity_poly.type
_entity_poly.pdbx_seq_one_letter_code
_entity_poly.pdbx_strand_id
1 'polypeptide(L)'
;MNTTFEKTRLGICLVLAMSFVTAGSVASSDRTLLLADDPAKGGSTHHATRRDAMITALASANPNPSMGDEAQTFDRLVGTWDAEFTFQRDDGTVSQKKGELLFGWTMDGHAIQDLWIGYPTEPQKERSIGTTIRFFDTTLKQWRVVFINPQFNYVVSAQGGREGDRIVLRGVDTDGLPIRWIFSEMKPDSFHWQGEKSHDGGKTWKLEEDHHMKRRL
;
A
#
# COMPACT_ATOMS: atom_id res chain seq x y z
N MET A 1 1.97 -51.81 -18.74
CA MET A 1 0.60 -51.32 -19.00
C MET A 1 0.60 -49.81 -18.70
N ASN A 2 0.65 -49.05 -19.78
CA ASN A 2 0.62 -47.56 -19.73
C ASN A 2 -0.84 -47.12 -19.64
N THR A 3 -1.12 -46.17 -18.76
CA THR A 3 -2.32 -45.36 -18.84
C THR A 3 -1.98 -43.89 -18.57
N THR A 4 -1.90 -43.18 -19.67
CA THR A 4 -1.76 -41.74 -19.81
C THR A 4 -3.09 -41.08 -19.41
N PHE A 5 -3.08 -40.16 -18.46
CA PHE A 5 -4.23 -39.29 -18.16
C PHE A 5 -4.01 -37.94 -18.84
N GLU A 6 -4.79 -37.70 -19.88
CA GLU A 6 -4.92 -36.38 -20.54
C GLU A 6 -5.62 -35.38 -19.64
N LYS A 7 -4.99 -34.22 -19.46
CA LYS A 7 -5.60 -33.03 -18.83
C LYS A 7 -6.35 -32.22 -19.88
N THR A 8 -7.66 -32.29 -19.86
CA THR A 8 -8.56 -31.45 -20.65
C THR A 8 -8.60 -30.03 -20.05
N ARG A 9 -8.08 -29.09 -20.80
CA ARG A 9 -8.20 -27.64 -20.52
C ARG A 9 -9.60 -27.18 -20.96
N LEU A 10 -10.45 -26.79 -20.01
CA LEU A 10 -11.69 -26.08 -20.29
C LEU A 10 -11.39 -24.57 -20.34
N GLY A 11 -11.33 -24.03 -21.55
CA GLY A 11 -11.27 -22.60 -21.79
C GLY A 11 -12.68 -22.01 -21.68
N ILE A 12 -12.86 -21.05 -20.78
CA ILE A 12 -14.08 -20.23 -20.73
C ILE A 12 -13.82 -19.00 -21.58
N CYS A 13 -14.43 -18.98 -22.78
CA CYS A 13 -14.57 -17.81 -23.63
C CYS A 13 -15.66 -16.90 -23.07
N LEU A 14 -15.29 -15.72 -22.56
CA LEU A 14 -16.24 -14.66 -22.22
C LEU A 14 -16.49 -13.81 -23.47
N VAL A 15 -17.65 -13.95 -24.08
CA VAL A 15 -18.11 -13.13 -25.20
C VAL A 15 -18.67 -11.83 -24.65
N LEU A 16 -17.98 -10.71 -24.89
CA LEU A 16 -18.50 -9.35 -24.65
C LEU A 16 -19.40 -8.96 -25.83
N ALA A 17 -20.70 -8.85 -25.60
CA ALA A 17 -21.63 -8.26 -26.56
C ALA A 17 -21.49 -6.72 -26.47
N MET A 18 -21.00 -6.11 -27.53
CA MET A 18 -21.05 -4.65 -27.73
C MET A 18 -22.42 -4.25 -28.28
N SER A 19 -23.18 -3.54 -27.49
CA SER A 19 -24.41 -2.87 -27.97
C SER A 19 -24.03 -1.48 -28.50
N PHE A 20 -24.19 -1.29 -29.81
CA PHE A 20 -24.12 0.02 -30.44
C PHE A 20 -25.38 0.83 -30.13
N VAL A 21 -25.22 1.96 -29.47
CA VAL A 21 -26.25 3.00 -29.40
C VAL A 21 -25.95 4.07 -30.41
N THR A 22 -26.87 4.27 -31.35
CA THR A 22 -26.79 5.25 -32.41
C THR A 22 -26.89 6.69 -31.89
N ALA A 23 -26.04 7.55 -32.45
CA ALA A 23 -26.02 8.97 -32.20
C ALA A 23 -27.28 9.67 -32.74
N GLY A 24 -27.99 10.35 -31.86
CA GLY A 24 -28.98 11.38 -32.20
C GLY A 24 -28.31 12.76 -32.19
N SER A 25 -28.25 13.36 -33.36
CA SER A 25 -27.80 14.73 -33.58
C SER A 25 -28.89 15.73 -33.17
N VAL A 26 -28.56 16.65 -32.27
CA VAL A 26 -29.35 17.90 -32.08
C VAL A 26 -28.39 19.07 -32.17
N ALA A 27 -28.60 19.88 -33.17
CA ALA A 27 -27.91 21.11 -33.46
C ALA A 27 -28.55 22.30 -32.73
N SER A 28 -27.75 23.37 -32.60
CA SER A 28 -28.10 24.75 -32.29
C SER A 28 -27.84 25.18 -30.85
N SER A 29 -27.14 26.26 -30.52
CA SER A 29 -27.09 27.60 -31.09
C SER A 29 -25.94 28.39 -30.46
N ASP A 30 -25.28 29.13 -31.25
CA ASP A 30 -24.46 30.30 -31.07
C ASP A 30 -24.55 31.05 -29.72
N ARG A 31 -23.40 31.28 -29.08
CA ARG A 31 -23.02 32.56 -28.51
C ARG A 31 -21.51 32.68 -28.35
N THR A 32 -20.95 33.38 -29.31
CA THR A 32 -19.61 33.96 -29.30
C THR A 32 -19.44 34.89 -28.10
N LEU A 33 -18.46 34.62 -27.27
CA LEU A 33 -17.78 35.61 -26.46
C LEU A 33 -16.29 35.34 -26.52
N LEU A 34 -15.64 36.08 -27.38
CA LEU A 34 -14.19 36.18 -27.51
C LEU A 34 -13.62 36.80 -26.23
N LEU A 35 -12.86 36.02 -25.49
CA LEU A 35 -11.73 36.53 -24.72
C LEU A 35 -10.52 35.63 -25.10
N ALA A 36 -9.60 36.26 -25.79
CA ALA A 36 -8.33 35.65 -26.14
C ALA A 36 -7.49 35.50 -24.87
N ASP A 37 -7.41 34.29 -24.35
CA ASP A 37 -6.42 33.93 -23.35
C ASP A 37 -5.14 33.46 -24.06
N ASP A 38 -4.05 34.13 -23.72
CA ASP A 38 -2.69 33.85 -24.16
C ASP A 38 -2.28 32.43 -23.67
N PRO A 39 -2.03 31.44 -24.56
CA PRO A 39 -1.78 30.05 -24.16
C PRO A 39 -0.42 29.80 -23.48
N ALA A 40 0.40 30.85 -23.27
CA ALA A 40 1.76 30.69 -22.76
C ALA A 40 1.92 30.76 -21.23
N LYS A 41 0.87 31.11 -20.46
CA LYS A 41 0.96 31.30 -19.00
C LYS A 41 0.03 30.43 -18.12
N GLY A 42 -0.87 29.64 -18.71
CA GLY A 42 -1.92 28.94 -17.97
C GLY A 42 -1.61 27.50 -17.52
N GLY A 43 -0.57 26.86 -18.04
CA GLY A 43 -0.39 25.41 -17.88
C GLY A 43 0.07 24.95 -16.49
N SER A 44 0.83 25.76 -15.77
CA SER A 44 1.47 25.32 -14.52
C SER A 44 0.57 25.43 -13.29
N THR A 45 -0.29 26.43 -13.24
CA THR A 45 -1.16 26.67 -12.07
C THR A 45 -2.36 25.72 -11.99
N HIS A 46 -2.93 25.32 -13.13
CA HIS A 46 -4.06 24.36 -13.15
C HIS A 46 -3.66 22.93 -12.79
N HIS A 47 -2.45 22.50 -13.14
CA HIS A 47 -1.93 21.18 -12.75
C HIS A 47 -1.59 21.13 -11.25
N ALA A 48 -1.01 22.18 -10.69
CA ALA A 48 -0.74 22.28 -9.27
C ALA A 48 -2.03 22.20 -8.43
N THR A 49 -3.08 22.99 -8.78
CA THR A 49 -4.34 23.00 -8.05
C THR A 49 -5.10 21.68 -8.05
N ARG A 50 -5.05 20.90 -9.15
CA ARG A 50 -5.65 19.55 -9.22
C ARG A 50 -4.91 18.54 -8.35
N ARG A 51 -3.59 18.59 -8.34
CA ARG A 51 -2.74 17.76 -7.49
C ARG A 51 -2.98 18.06 -6.01
N ASP A 52 -3.05 19.31 -5.64
CA ASP A 52 -3.31 19.75 -4.28
C ASP A 52 -4.70 19.32 -3.81
N ALA A 53 -5.71 19.38 -4.68
CA ALA A 53 -7.05 18.89 -4.38
C ALA A 53 -7.08 17.37 -4.10
N MET A 54 -6.35 16.58 -4.87
CA MET A 54 -6.23 15.12 -4.62
C MET A 54 -5.55 14.84 -3.28
N ILE A 55 -4.44 15.49 -2.99
CA ILE A 55 -3.71 15.32 -1.73
C ILE A 55 -4.59 15.74 -0.56
N THR A 56 -5.28 16.87 -0.67
CA THR A 56 -6.20 17.37 0.36
C THR A 56 -7.35 16.40 0.60
N ALA A 57 -7.92 15.82 -0.47
CA ALA A 57 -9.00 14.85 -0.35
C ALA A 57 -8.55 13.51 0.25
N LEU A 58 -7.29 13.14 0.06
CA LEU A 58 -6.72 11.92 0.68
C LEU A 58 -6.36 12.14 2.15
N ALA A 59 -5.87 13.32 2.54
CA ALA A 59 -5.37 13.57 3.88
C ALA A 59 -6.51 13.68 4.90
N SER A 60 -6.34 13.05 6.05
CA SER A 60 -7.18 13.25 7.23
C SER A 60 -6.32 13.50 8.45
N ALA A 61 -6.66 14.50 9.25
CA ALA A 61 -5.90 14.83 10.46
C ALA A 61 -6.06 13.81 11.58
N ASN A 62 -7.21 13.11 11.61
CA ASN A 62 -7.59 12.21 12.69
C ASN A 62 -8.29 10.97 12.14
N PRO A 63 -8.37 9.88 12.92
CA PRO A 63 -9.23 8.76 12.59
C PRO A 63 -10.71 9.18 12.59
N ASN A 64 -11.51 8.51 11.77
CA ASN A 64 -12.95 8.71 11.80
C ASN A 64 -13.53 8.24 13.14
N PRO A 65 -14.40 9.02 13.80
CA PRO A 65 -14.97 8.62 15.09
C PRO A 65 -15.71 7.27 15.06
N SER A 66 -16.23 6.85 13.92
CA SER A 66 -16.91 5.55 13.77
C SER A 66 -15.99 4.34 13.95
N MET A 67 -14.66 4.54 13.90
CA MET A 67 -13.70 3.45 14.13
C MET A 67 -13.57 3.08 15.61
N GLY A 68 -13.95 3.96 16.53
CA GLY A 68 -13.85 3.69 17.96
C GLY A 68 -12.45 3.27 18.41
N ASP A 69 -12.37 2.24 19.25
CA ASP A 69 -11.09 1.74 19.81
C ASP A 69 -10.18 1.09 18.76
N GLU A 70 -10.70 0.68 17.64
CA GLU A 70 -9.90 0.06 16.57
C GLU A 70 -8.88 1.04 15.97
N ALA A 71 -9.21 2.33 15.95
CA ALA A 71 -8.28 3.36 15.52
C ALA A 71 -6.94 3.31 16.26
N GLN A 72 -6.97 3.03 17.57
CA GLN A 72 -5.78 2.98 18.44
C GLN A 72 -4.77 1.90 18.01
N THR A 73 -5.17 0.94 17.18
CA THR A 73 -4.27 -0.10 16.69
C THR A 73 -3.07 0.51 15.96
N PHE A 74 -3.31 1.46 15.06
CA PHE A 74 -2.25 2.08 14.25
C PHE A 74 -2.05 3.57 14.55
N ASP A 75 -2.93 4.24 15.27
CA ASP A 75 -2.87 5.68 15.54
C ASP A 75 -1.52 6.11 16.16
N ARG A 76 -0.97 5.28 17.05
CA ARG A 76 0.35 5.50 17.66
C ARG A 76 1.50 5.59 16.65
N LEU A 77 1.31 5.05 15.44
CA LEU A 77 2.31 5.08 14.36
C LEU A 77 2.23 6.34 13.52
N VAL A 78 1.18 7.14 13.63
CA VAL A 78 1.03 8.40 12.87
C VAL A 78 2.22 9.31 13.13
N GLY A 79 2.83 9.80 12.04
CA GLY A 79 4.00 10.66 12.07
C GLY A 79 5.11 10.21 11.13
N THR A 80 6.29 10.78 11.33
CA THR A 80 7.51 10.50 10.53
C THR A 80 8.51 9.71 11.36
N TRP A 81 9.10 8.69 10.74
CA TRP A 81 10.04 7.78 11.38
C TRP A 81 11.30 7.64 10.54
N ASP A 82 12.45 7.79 11.14
CA ASP A 82 13.70 7.33 10.57
C ASP A 82 13.76 5.81 10.69
N ALA A 83 14.17 5.15 9.61
CA ALA A 83 14.16 3.70 9.52
C ALA A 83 15.53 3.12 9.19
N GLU A 84 15.88 2.05 9.91
CA GLU A 84 17.00 1.16 9.59
C GLU A 84 16.40 -0.17 9.12
N PHE A 85 16.50 -0.41 7.82
CA PHE A 85 15.99 -1.61 7.17
C PHE A 85 17.09 -2.66 7.07
N THR A 86 16.85 -3.83 7.61
CA THR A 86 17.70 -5.02 7.45
C THR A 86 16.94 -6.09 6.70
N PHE A 87 17.53 -6.61 5.62
CA PHE A 87 16.97 -7.68 4.79
C PHE A 87 17.88 -8.89 4.87
N GLN A 88 17.29 -10.06 5.09
CA GLN A 88 17.96 -11.35 5.16
C GLN A 88 17.52 -12.21 3.98
N ARG A 89 18.46 -12.63 3.13
CA ARG A 89 18.17 -13.45 1.96
C ARG A 89 18.31 -14.93 2.27
N ASP A 90 17.79 -15.78 1.38
CA ASP A 90 17.86 -17.23 1.53
C ASP A 90 19.28 -17.79 1.50
N ASP A 91 20.19 -17.11 0.80
CA ASP A 91 21.61 -17.48 0.73
C ASP A 91 22.42 -17.06 1.99
N GLY A 92 21.74 -16.49 2.99
CA GLY A 92 22.37 -15.97 4.21
C GLY A 92 22.94 -14.55 4.08
N THR A 93 22.85 -13.92 2.91
CA THR A 93 23.27 -12.53 2.73
C THR A 93 22.39 -11.59 3.52
N VAL A 94 23.00 -10.68 4.28
CA VAL A 94 22.32 -9.60 5.00
C VAL A 94 22.65 -8.27 4.33
N SER A 95 21.63 -7.48 4.04
CA SER A 95 21.80 -6.13 3.52
C SER A 95 21.08 -5.13 4.41
N GLN A 96 21.69 -3.95 4.55
CA GLN A 96 21.14 -2.86 5.34
C GLN A 96 20.91 -1.61 4.49
N LYS A 97 19.85 -0.90 4.79
CA LYS A 97 19.46 0.32 4.10
C LYS A 97 18.82 1.29 5.08
N LYS A 98 19.11 2.58 4.93
CA LYS A 98 18.40 3.64 5.66
C LYS A 98 17.23 4.15 4.85
N GLY A 99 16.25 4.69 5.55
CA GLY A 99 15.07 5.28 4.92
C GLY A 99 14.18 5.97 5.93
N GLU A 100 12.93 6.12 5.55
CA GLU A 100 11.90 6.71 6.41
C GLU A 100 10.54 6.08 6.16
N LEU A 101 9.69 6.12 7.18
CA LEU A 101 8.27 5.83 7.08
C LEU A 101 7.47 7.07 7.43
N LEU A 102 6.40 7.30 6.65
CA LEU A 102 5.45 8.37 6.87
C LEU A 102 4.08 7.73 7.08
N PHE A 103 3.50 7.85 8.27
CA PHE A 103 2.17 7.34 8.57
C PHE A 103 1.17 8.48 8.71
N GLY A 104 0.00 8.33 8.10
CA GLY A 104 -1.09 9.30 8.23
C GLY A 104 -2.46 8.68 7.99
N TRP A 105 -3.47 9.28 8.58
CA TRP A 105 -4.86 8.95 8.29
C TRP A 105 -5.24 9.46 6.90
N THR A 106 -6.09 8.70 6.22
CA THR A 106 -6.57 8.99 4.86
C THR A 106 -8.04 8.60 4.71
N MET A 107 -8.67 8.99 3.58
CA MET A 107 -10.05 8.62 3.29
C MET A 107 -11.02 8.98 4.42
N ASP A 108 -11.05 10.26 4.78
CA ASP A 108 -11.85 10.79 5.89
C ASP A 108 -11.60 10.07 7.24
N GLY A 109 -10.39 9.55 7.43
CA GLY A 109 -9.97 8.82 8.63
C GLY A 109 -10.45 7.37 8.70
N HIS A 110 -11.06 6.84 7.65
CA HIS A 110 -11.48 5.43 7.61
C HIS A 110 -10.33 4.47 7.26
N ALA A 111 -9.21 4.99 6.77
CA ALA A 111 -8.02 4.23 6.47
C ALA A 111 -6.77 4.91 7.01
N ILE A 112 -5.72 4.13 7.26
CA ILE A 112 -4.39 4.64 7.54
C ILE A 112 -3.43 4.18 6.47
N GLN A 113 -2.62 5.11 5.99
CA GLN A 113 -1.63 4.89 4.94
C GLN A 113 -0.24 5.14 5.46
N ASP A 114 0.73 4.35 5.00
CA ASP A 114 2.13 4.71 5.10
C ASP A 114 2.79 4.81 3.74
N LEU A 115 3.88 5.59 3.71
CA LEU A 115 4.87 5.57 2.66
C LEU A 115 6.16 4.98 3.24
N TRP A 116 6.64 3.94 2.61
CA TRP A 116 7.94 3.33 2.88
C TRP A 116 8.95 3.86 1.87
N ILE A 117 9.92 4.61 2.33
CA ILE A 117 10.91 5.26 1.49
C ILE A 117 12.31 4.74 1.85
N GLY A 118 12.89 3.96 0.95
CA GLY A 118 14.29 3.54 1.08
C GLY A 118 15.21 4.54 0.38
N TYR A 119 16.23 5.03 1.08
CA TYR A 119 17.17 5.97 0.48
C TYR A 119 18.08 5.31 -0.56
N PRO A 120 18.61 6.07 -1.52
CA PRO A 120 19.57 5.55 -2.48
C PRO A 120 20.77 4.89 -1.78
N THR A 121 21.17 3.72 -2.29
CA THR A 121 22.37 2.99 -1.85
C THR A 121 23.07 2.47 -3.09
N GLU A 122 24.40 2.62 -3.18
CA GLU A 122 25.13 2.09 -4.33
C GLU A 122 24.92 0.56 -4.47
N PRO A 123 24.73 0.04 -5.68
CA PRO A 123 24.75 0.75 -6.98
C PRO A 123 23.42 1.42 -7.37
N GLN A 124 22.35 1.29 -6.54
CA GLN A 124 21.03 1.86 -6.81
C GLN A 124 21.01 3.35 -6.48
N LYS A 125 20.96 4.19 -7.53
CA LYS A 125 21.01 5.66 -7.37
C LYS A 125 19.68 6.31 -7.03
N GLU A 126 18.57 5.58 -7.15
CA GLU A 126 17.23 6.10 -6.91
C GLU A 126 16.66 5.61 -5.58
N ARG A 127 15.84 6.45 -4.95
CA ARG A 127 15.05 6.03 -3.80
C ARG A 127 13.99 5.01 -4.22
N SER A 128 13.70 4.05 -3.36
CA SER A 128 12.55 3.17 -3.52
C SER A 128 11.35 3.71 -2.74
N ILE A 129 10.14 3.61 -3.30
CA ILE A 129 8.91 4.01 -2.62
C ILE A 129 7.89 2.89 -2.74
N GLY A 130 7.42 2.42 -1.59
CA GLY A 130 6.23 1.59 -1.46
C GLY A 130 5.18 2.28 -0.61
N THR A 131 3.97 1.80 -0.65
CA THR A 131 2.89 2.30 0.21
C THR A 131 2.02 1.18 0.71
N THR A 132 1.56 1.31 1.96
CA THR A 132 0.56 0.43 2.54
C THR A 132 -0.70 1.22 2.85
N ILE A 133 -1.85 0.71 2.44
CA ILE A 133 -3.16 1.20 2.88
C ILE A 133 -3.80 0.13 3.76
N ARG A 134 -4.35 0.56 4.92
CA ARG A 134 -5.00 -0.29 5.90
C ARG A 134 -6.37 0.27 6.26
N PHE A 135 -7.37 -0.59 6.34
CA PHE A 135 -8.69 -0.22 6.87
C PHE A 135 -9.24 -1.35 7.73
N PHE A 136 -10.10 -1.00 8.68
CA PHE A 136 -10.76 -1.99 9.54
C PHE A 136 -12.02 -2.53 8.88
N ASP A 137 -12.05 -3.84 8.65
CA ASP A 137 -13.22 -4.54 8.14
C ASP A 137 -14.14 -4.90 9.31
N THR A 138 -15.25 -4.20 9.43
CA THR A 138 -16.21 -4.37 10.52
C THR A 138 -16.94 -5.71 10.49
N THR A 139 -17.00 -6.37 9.34
CA THR A 139 -17.60 -7.69 9.18
C THR A 139 -16.64 -8.79 9.66
N LEU A 140 -15.39 -8.72 9.22
CA LEU A 140 -14.36 -9.68 9.62
C LEU A 140 -13.74 -9.38 10.98
N LYS A 141 -13.98 -8.20 11.54
CA LYS A 141 -13.35 -7.71 12.78
C LYS A 141 -11.82 -7.75 12.71
N GLN A 142 -11.26 -7.40 11.56
CA GLN A 142 -9.84 -7.41 11.29
C GLN A 142 -9.44 -6.23 10.42
N TRP A 143 -8.19 -5.80 10.55
CA TRP A 143 -7.56 -4.88 9.63
C TRP A 143 -7.24 -5.59 8.32
N ARG A 144 -7.65 -4.99 7.21
CA ARG A 144 -7.25 -5.39 5.85
C ARG A 144 -6.15 -4.47 5.37
N VAL A 145 -5.16 -5.06 4.72
CA VAL A 145 -3.91 -4.38 4.36
C VAL A 145 -3.53 -4.72 2.94
N VAL A 146 -3.15 -3.69 2.17
CA VAL A 146 -2.52 -3.87 0.86
C VAL A 146 -1.26 -3.03 0.82
N PHE A 147 -0.13 -3.68 0.54
CA PHE A 147 1.14 -3.03 0.24
C PHE A 147 1.46 -3.13 -1.24
N ILE A 148 1.94 -2.05 -1.82
CA ILE A 148 2.45 -2.03 -3.19
C ILE A 148 3.82 -1.34 -3.25
N ASN A 149 4.72 -1.92 -4.06
CA ASN A 149 5.96 -1.28 -4.46
C ASN A 149 6.16 -1.49 -5.98
N PRO A 150 5.75 -0.52 -6.80
CA PRO A 150 5.79 -0.65 -8.27
C PRO A 150 7.19 -0.83 -8.84
N GLN A 151 8.22 -0.29 -8.19
CA GLN A 151 9.61 -0.42 -8.65
C GLN A 151 10.13 -1.87 -8.61
N PHE A 152 9.54 -2.70 -7.75
CA PHE A 152 9.90 -4.11 -7.62
C PHE A 152 8.78 -5.06 -8.09
N ASN A 153 7.72 -4.55 -8.72
CA ASN A 153 6.53 -5.33 -9.10
C ASN A 153 5.95 -6.12 -7.91
N TYR A 154 5.97 -5.50 -6.73
CA TYR A 154 5.65 -6.18 -5.48
C TYR A 154 4.29 -5.73 -4.96
N VAL A 155 3.45 -6.71 -4.64
CA VAL A 155 2.13 -6.49 -4.03
C VAL A 155 1.86 -7.56 -3.00
N VAL A 156 1.37 -7.13 -1.82
CA VAL A 156 0.96 -8.03 -0.74
C VAL A 156 -0.43 -7.66 -0.27
N SER A 157 -1.25 -8.66 -0.01
CA SER A 157 -2.50 -8.53 0.71
C SER A 157 -2.43 -9.31 2.01
N ALA A 158 -2.71 -8.65 3.12
CA ALA A 158 -2.67 -9.23 4.45
C ALA A 158 -3.87 -8.80 5.30
N GLN A 159 -4.10 -9.52 6.39
CA GLN A 159 -5.12 -9.18 7.37
C GLN A 159 -4.68 -9.56 8.78
N GLY A 160 -5.26 -8.93 9.78
CA GLY A 160 -4.96 -9.21 11.18
C GLY A 160 -5.29 -8.03 12.09
N GLY A 161 -4.52 -7.87 13.17
CA GLY A 161 -4.76 -6.81 14.15
C GLY A 161 -3.91 -7.00 15.39
N ARG A 162 -4.41 -6.53 16.52
CA ARG A 162 -3.72 -6.66 17.80
C ARG A 162 -3.67 -8.10 18.29
N GLU A 163 -2.49 -8.51 18.73
CA GLU A 163 -2.26 -9.76 19.47
C GLU A 163 -1.41 -9.43 20.70
N GLY A 164 -2.08 -9.13 21.81
CA GLY A 164 -1.43 -8.60 23.01
C GLY A 164 -0.87 -7.19 22.78
N ASP A 165 0.42 -7.04 23.01
CA ASP A 165 1.19 -5.79 22.82
C ASP A 165 1.72 -5.61 21.39
N ARG A 166 1.51 -6.60 20.52
CA ARG A 166 1.94 -6.60 19.12
C ARG A 166 0.78 -6.35 18.16
N ILE A 167 1.11 -5.98 16.94
CA ILE A 167 0.19 -6.04 15.80
C ILE A 167 0.73 -7.11 14.86
N VAL A 168 -0.10 -8.08 14.49
CA VAL A 168 0.29 -9.17 13.61
C VAL A 168 -0.65 -9.21 12.41
N LEU A 169 -0.06 -9.11 11.22
CA LEU A 169 -0.75 -9.19 9.94
C LEU A 169 -0.28 -10.43 9.20
N ARG A 170 -1.20 -11.23 8.70
CA ARG A 170 -0.92 -12.47 7.96
C ARG A 170 -1.44 -12.34 6.54
N GLY A 171 -0.66 -12.77 5.60
CA GLY A 171 -1.01 -12.66 4.20
C GLY A 171 -0.24 -13.64 3.32
N VAL A 172 -0.25 -13.31 2.05
CA VAL A 172 0.42 -14.08 1.01
C VAL A 172 1.29 -13.11 0.21
N ASP A 173 2.53 -13.50 0.00
CA ASP A 173 3.50 -12.74 -0.81
C ASP A 173 3.22 -12.89 -2.31
N THR A 174 3.91 -12.12 -3.12
CA THR A 174 3.83 -12.11 -4.59
C THR A 174 4.12 -13.49 -5.19
N ASP A 175 4.96 -14.28 -4.54
CA ASP A 175 5.31 -15.66 -4.94
C ASP A 175 4.29 -16.72 -4.45
N GLY A 176 3.25 -16.31 -3.75
CA GLY A 176 2.20 -17.18 -3.22
C GLY A 176 2.52 -17.83 -1.88
N LEU A 177 3.66 -17.50 -1.27
CA LEU A 177 4.03 -18.05 0.03
C LEU A 177 3.40 -17.27 1.20
N PRO A 178 3.06 -17.96 2.31
CA PRO A 178 2.55 -17.29 3.49
C PRO A 178 3.58 -16.34 4.11
N ILE A 179 3.12 -15.15 4.47
CA ILE A 179 3.92 -14.16 5.21
C ILE A 179 3.19 -13.71 6.47
N ARG A 180 3.96 -13.20 7.42
CA ARG A 180 3.44 -12.42 8.54
C ARG A 180 4.31 -11.20 8.81
N TRP A 181 3.65 -10.09 9.09
CA TRP A 181 4.26 -8.83 9.48
C TRP A 181 3.92 -8.55 10.93
N ILE A 182 4.93 -8.23 11.71
CA ILE A 182 4.82 -8.07 13.15
C ILE A 182 5.34 -6.69 13.54
N PHE A 183 4.49 -5.88 14.16
CA PHE A 183 4.90 -4.66 14.85
C PHE A 183 5.00 -4.99 16.34
N SER A 184 6.14 -4.69 16.92
CA SER A 184 6.44 -5.00 18.33
C SER A 184 7.24 -3.86 18.98
N GLU A 185 7.45 -3.95 20.28
CA GLU A 185 8.23 -2.98 21.07
C GLU A 185 7.79 -1.53 20.83
N MET A 186 6.48 -1.32 20.64
CA MET A 186 5.90 -0.03 20.28
C MET A 186 5.94 0.95 21.45
N LYS A 187 6.85 1.92 21.39
CA LYS A 187 7.03 3.05 22.33
C LYS A 187 6.61 4.35 21.65
N PRO A 188 6.48 5.47 22.38
CA PRO A 188 6.15 6.76 21.78
C PRO A 188 7.15 7.23 20.71
N ASP A 189 8.41 6.84 20.83
CA ASP A 189 9.54 7.30 20.00
C ASP A 189 10.21 6.20 19.16
N SER A 190 9.78 4.95 19.29
CA SER A 190 10.38 3.82 18.58
C SER A 190 9.42 2.66 18.42
N PHE A 191 9.62 1.86 17.40
CA PHE A 191 9.02 0.53 17.26
C PHE A 191 9.90 -0.38 16.41
N HIS A 192 9.65 -1.68 16.56
CA HIS A 192 10.30 -2.73 15.80
C HIS A 192 9.29 -3.34 14.83
N TRP A 193 9.69 -3.60 13.58
CA TRP A 193 8.87 -4.27 12.59
C TRP A 193 9.65 -5.44 11.99
N GLN A 194 8.98 -6.60 11.87
CA GLN A 194 9.56 -7.82 11.32
C GLN A 194 8.67 -8.40 10.25
N GLY A 195 9.29 -8.83 9.14
CA GLY A 195 8.69 -9.60 8.07
C GLY A 195 9.21 -11.04 8.08
N GLU A 196 8.31 -12.00 8.18
CA GLU A 196 8.64 -13.42 8.16
C GLU A 196 7.90 -14.13 7.03
N LYS A 197 8.54 -15.11 6.43
CA LYS A 197 7.99 -15.95 5.36
C LYS A 197 8.04 -17.43 5.76
N SER A 198 7.04 -18.18 5.31
CA SER A 198 6.97 -19.62 5.52
C SER A 198 7.06 -20.36 4.19
N HIS A 199 7.97 -21.31 4.12
CA HIS A 199 8.17 -22.19 2.96
C HIS A 199 7.49 -23.58 3.12
N ASP A 200 6.80 -23.80 4.24
CA ASP A 200 6.18 -25.09 4.60
C ASP A 200 4.68 -24.96 4.96
N GLY A 201 4.03 -23.92 4.41
CA GLY A 201 2.60 -23.68 4.61
C GLY A 201 2.24 -23.16 5.99
N GLY A 202 3.14 -22.40 6.63
CA GLY A 202 2.89 -21.74 7.91
C GLY A 202 3.30 -22.54 9.14
N LYS A 203 4.01 -23.66 8.96
CA LYS A 203 4.48 -24.49 10.08
C LYS A 203 5.72 -23.90 10.74
N THR A 204 6.69 -23.45 9.93
CA THR A 204 7.88 -22.72 10.39
C THR A 204 7.96 -21.35 9.69
N TRP A 205 8.66 -20.42 10.34
CA TRP A 205 8.77 -19.04 9.89
C TRP A 205 10.22 -18.61 9.87
N LYS A 206 10.65 -18.05 8.75
CA LYS A 206 11.99 -17.50 8.55
C LYS A 206 11.88 -15.98 8.56
N LEU A 207 12.72 -15.34 9.36
CA LEU A 207 12.87 -13.90 9.36
C LEU A 207 13.57 -13.45 8.06
N GLU A 208 12.91 -12.60 7.28
CA GLU A 208 13.47 -12.05 6.04
C GLU A 208 13.74 -10.54 6.19
N GLU A 209 12.95 -9.88 7.01
CA GLU A 209 13.05 -8.44 7.21
C GLU A 209 13.02 -8.09 8.70
N ASP A 210 13.93 -7.22 9.13
CA ASP A 210 14.10 -6.82 10.52
C ASP A 210 14.42 -5.32 10.57
N HIS A 211 13.45 -4.51 10.98
CA HIS A 211 13.48 -3.07 10.81
C HIS A 211 13.25 -2.34 12.12
N HIS A 212 14.11 -1.36 12.39
CA HIS A 212 14.03 -0.51 13.57
C HIS A 212 13.64 0.91 13.18
N MET A 213 12.60 1.44 13.84
CA MET A 213 12.06 2.77 13.58
C MET A 213 12.27 3.67 14.79
N LYS A 214 12.71 4.90 14.52
CA LYS A 214 12.86 5.96 15.50
C LYS A 214 12.08 7.19 15.04
N ARG A 215 11.22 7.73 15.92
CA ARG A 215 10.39 8.90 15.59
C ARG A 215 11.27 10.11 15.31
N ARG A 216 10.99 10.79 14.21
CA ARG A 216 11.58 12.08 13.90
C ARG A 216 10.76 13.16 14.61
N LEU A 217 11.43 13.98 15.44
CA LEU A 217 10.85 15.09 16.20
C LEU A 217 10.79 16.36 15.37
#